data_30005a12421901a9bc594a59374ff7ce
#
_entry.id   30005a12421901a9bc594a59374ff7ce
#
_cell.length_a   1.000
_cell.length_b   1.000
_cell.length_c   1.000
_cell.angle_alpha   90.00
_cell.angle_beta   90.00
_cell.angle_gamma   90.00
#
_symmetry.space_group_name_H-M   'P 1'
#
loop_
_entity.id
_entity.type
_entity.pdbx_description
1 polymer ?
#
loop_
_entity_poly.entity_id
_entity_poly.type
_entity_poly.pdbx_seq_one_letter_code
_entity_poly.pdbx_strand_id
1 'polypeptide(L)'
;MSDASIAMIENGRVHEISGSIDDAVVRLSTGPVLSALGWTQKPEGLCRGDVCIPIANRPDLISARGIDLLGLGEVLGRPIAVDAAEAVVSFGAETDAHGTELAGGVAPDFTLPDLTGKEYSLSSFKGKKVLLIAYASW
;
A
#
# COMPACT_ATOMS: atom_id res chain seq x y z
N MET A 1 -5.80 -27.48 -4.57
CA MET A 1 -5.23 -26.24 -5.12
C MET A 1 -3.74 -26.25 -4.84
N SER A 2 -2.95 -26.07 -5.86
CA SER A 2 -1.48 -26.07 -5.72
C SER A 2 -1.05 -24.70 -5.25
N ASP A 3 -0.29 -24.62 -4.16
CA ASP A 3 0.40 -23.41 -3.80
C ASP A 3 1.42 -23.09 -4.89
N ALA A 4 1.27 -21.93 -5.51
CA ALA A 4 2.19 -21.41 -6.49
C ALA A 4 3.18 -20.44 -5.82
N SER A 5 4.34 -20.23 -6.42
CA SER A 5 5.21 -19.12 -6.04
C SER A 5 4.64 -17.85 -6.64
N ILE A 6 4.40 -16.87 -5.80
CA ILE A 6 3.85 -15.58 -6.17
C ILE A 6 4.87 -14.49 -5.82
N ALA A 7 5.17 -13.63 -6.80
CA ALA A 7 6.07 -12.52 -6.61
C ALA A 7 5.34 -11.36 -5.89
N MET A 8 5.66 -11.14 -4.63
CA MET A 8 5.17 -9.99 -3.88
C MET A 8 6.18 -8.85 -3.95
N ILE A 9 5.78 -7.71 -4.49
CA ILE A 9 6.62 -6.51 -4.61
C ILE A 9 6.29 -5.56 -3.46
N GLU A 10 7.29 -5.17 -2.72
CA GLU A 10 7.20 -4.24 -1.60
C GLU A 10 8.42 -3.32 -1.57
N ASN A 11 8.21 -1.99 -1.61
CA ASN A 11 9.28 -0.99 -1.63
C ASN A 11 10.39 -1.27 -2.66
N GLY A 12 10.01 -1.70 -3.86
CA GLY A 12 10.93 -2.04 -4.93
C GLY A 12 11.70 -3.35 -4.75
N ARG A 13 11.37 -4.15 -3.73
CA ARG A 13 11.92 -5.49 -3.49
C ARG A 13 10.91 -6.54 -3.90
N VAL A 14 11.41 -7.64 -4.45
CA VAL A 14 10.59 -8.81 -4.82
C VAL A 14 10.80 -9.92 -3.80
N HIS A 15 9.71 -10.46 -3.30
CA HIS A 15 9.67 -11.58 -2.38
C HIS A 15 8.88 -12.72 -3.01
N GLU A 16 9.53 -13.86 -3.23
CA GLU A 16 8.86 -15.08 -3.71
C GLU A 16 8.19 -15.79 -2.54
N ILE A 17 6.87 -15.80 -2.52
CA ILE A 17 6.07 -16.34 -1.41
C ILE A 17 5.05 -17.34 -1.94
N SER A 18 4.94 -18.50 -1.27
CA SER A 18 3.95 -19.51 -1.61
C SER A 18 2.54 -19.06 -1.27
N GLY A 19 1.60 -19.32 -2.17
CA GLY A 19 0.20 -19.00 -1.97
C GLY A 19 -0.68 -19.26 -3.18
N SER A 20 -1.86 -18.67 -3.18
CA SER A 20 -2.83 -18.79 -4.26
C SER A 20 -3.46 -17.44 -4.61
N ILE A 21 -3.79 -17.28 -5.88
CA ILE A 21 -4.60 -16.19 -6.41
C ILE A 21 -5.83 -16.83 -7.04
N ASP A 22 -6.99 -16.63 -6.42
CA ASP A 22 -8.29 -17.13 -6.87
C ASP A 22 -9.24 -15.96 -7.08
N ASP A 23 -9.47 -15.55 -8.33
CA ASP A 23 -10.32 -14.42 -8.74
C ASP A 23 -10.13 -13.14 -7.90
N ALA A 24 -10.88 -13.02 -6.82
CA ALA A 24 -10.86 -11.84 -5.96
C ALA A 24 -10.14 -12.08 -4.61
N VAL A 25 -9.52 -13.24 -4.41
CA VAL A 25 -8.86 -13.58 -3.13
C VAL A 25 -7.41 -13.94 -3.39
N VAL A 26 -6.52 -13.21 -2.75
CA VAL A 26 -5.07 -13.48 -2.79
C VAL A 26 -4.62 -13.88 -1.40
N ARG A 27 -4.19 -15.13 -1.25
CA ARG A 27 -3.69 -15.66 0.02
C ARG A 27 -2.25 -16.11 -0.12
N LEU A 28 -1.38 -15.54 0.69
CA LEU A 28 0.03 -15.91 0.75
C LEU A 28 0.39 -16.42 2.16
N SER A 29 1.49 -17.15 2.26
CA SER A 29 2.01 -17.62 3.54
C SER A 29 2.22 -16.47 4.53
N THR A 30 1.56 -16.51 5.67
CA THR A 30 1.48 -15.41 6.64
C THR A 30 2.85 -14.95 7.14
N GLY A 31 3.70 -15.86 7.58
CA GLY A 31 5.01 -15.51 8.14
C GLY A 31 5.89 -14.72 7.19
N PRO A 32 6.15 -15.23 5.96
CA PRO A 32 6.92 -14.50 4.96
C PRO A 32 6.35 -13.13 4.60
N VAL A 33 5.01 -13.01 4.44
CA VAL A 33 4.36 -11.72 4.16
C VAL A 33 4.61 -10.72 5.30
N LEU A 34 4.31 -11.10 6.53
CA LEU A 34 4.49 -10.21 7.67
C LEU A 34 5.96 -9.82 7.87
N SER A 35 6.88 -10.76 7.68
CA SER A 35 8.32 -10.49 7.74
C SER A 35 8.76 -9.46 6.69
N ALA A 36 8.31 -9.62 5.44
CA ALA A 36 8.62 -8.70 4.35
C ALA A 36 8.11 -7.28 4.62
N LEU A 37 6.92 -7.17 5.23
CA LEU A 37 6.29 -5.88 5.57
C LEU A 37 6.77 -5.31 6.93
N GLY A 38 7.58 -6.05 7.68
CA GLY A 38 8.08 -5.63 9.00
C GLY A 38 7.03 -5.67 10.11
N TRP A 39 5.96 -6.47 9.95
CA TRP A 39 4.93 -6.67 10.96
C TRP A 39 5.09 -8.01 11.67
N THR A 40 4.61 -8.08 12.90
CA THR A 40 4.58 -9.30 13.71
C THR A 40 3.17 -9.54 14.23
N GLN A 41 2.69 -10.77 14.10
CA GLN A 41 1.42 -11.16 14.70
C GLN A 41 1.60 -11.38 16.21
N LYS A 42 0.78 -10.70 17.00
CA LYS A 42 0.69 -10.83 18.45
C LYS A 42 -0.76 -11.02 18.88
N PRO A 43 -1.02 -11.39 20.17
CA PRO A 43 -2.40 -11.50 20.67
C PRO A 43 -3.21 -10.22 20.49
N GLU A 44 -2.57 -9.06 20.57
CA GLU A 44 -3.20 -7.74 20.39
C GLU A 44 -3.54 -7.41 18.93
N GLY A 45 -2.92 -8.12 17.96
CA GLY A 45 -3.10 -7.87 16.55
C GLY A 45 -1.80 -7.91 15.74
N LEU A 46 -1.70 -7.10 14.69
CA LEU A 46 -0.47 -6.92 13.91
C LEU A 46 0.32 -5.76 14.50
N CYS A 47 1.54 -6.01 14.92
CA CYS A 47 2.38 -5.03 15.61
C CYS A 47 3.66 -4.74 14.83
N ARG A 48 4.06 -3.46 14.80
CA ARG A 48 5.33 -2.96 14.27
C ARG A 48 5.88 -1.88 15.21
N GLY A 49 6.98 -2.17 15.91
CA GLY A 49 7.45 -1.31 16.99
C GLY A 49 6.39 -1.15 18.09
N ASP A 50 6.07 0.10 18.42
CA ASP A 50 5.07 0.44 19.45
C ASP A 50 3.63 0.52 18.90
N VAL A 51 3.46 0.33 17.59
CA VAL A 51 2.15 0.39 16.92
C VAL A 51 1.59 -1.01 16.79
N CYS A 52 0.37 -1.23 17.29
CA CYS A 52 -0.39 -2.47 17.10
C CYS A 52 -1.77 -2.16 16.50
N ILE A 53 -2.12 -2.86 15.44
CA ILE A 53 -3.42 -2.76 14.77
C ILE A 53 -4.26 -3.97 15.18
N PRO A 54 -5.38 -3.77 15.88
CA PRO A 54 -6.26 -4.88 16.25
C PRO A 54 -6.90 -5.51 15.01
N ILE A 55 -6.88 -6.84 14.93
CA ILE A 55 -7.48 -7.61 13.83
C ILE A 55 -8.59 -8.57 14.31
N ALA A 56 -9.01 -8.45 15.56
CA ALA A 56 -10.04 -9.31 16.13
C ALA A 56 -11.39 -9.23 15.39
N ASN A 57 -11.68 -8.10 14.77
CA ASN A 57 -12.87 -7.88 13.94
C ASN A 57 -12.71 -8.40 12.49
N ARG A 58 -11.60 -9.01 12.16
CA ARG A 58 -11.25 -9.58 10.84
C ARG A 58 -10.81 -11.03 10.98
N PRO A 59 -11.71 -11.96 11.40
CA PRO A 59 -11.34 -13.36 11.66
C PRO A 59 -10.83 -14.08 10.40
N ASP A 60 -11.26 -13.65 9.22
CA ASP A 60 -10.88 -14.25 7.95
C ASP A 60 -9.55 -13.72 7.39
N LEU A 61 -8.95 -12.71 8.03
CA LEU A 61 -7.70 -12.11 7.56
C LEU A 61 -6.56 -13.13 7.56
N ILE A 62 -6.43 -13.92 8.63
CA ILE A 62 -5.40 -14.94 8.78
C ILE A 62 -6.07 -16.30 9.01
N SER A 63 -5.71 -17.27 8.20
CA SER A 63 -6.23 -18.63 8.27
C SER A 63 -5.12 -19.66 8.07
N ALA A 64 -5.45 -20.95 8.15
CA ALA A 64 -4.52 -22.03 7.84
C ALA A 64 -3.99 -21.99 6.39
N ARG A 65 -4.74 -21.32 5.48
CA ARG A 65 -4.35 -21.13 4.07
C ARG A 65 -3.52 -19.87 3.83
N GLY A 66 -3.12 -19.17 4.88
CA GLY A 66 -2.33 -17.95 4.79
C GLY A 66 -3.14 -16.68 5.10
N ILE A 67 -2.51 -15.54 4.84
CA ILE A 67 -3.07 -14.21 5.04
C ILE A 67 -3.73 -13.69 3.76
N ASP A 68 -4.91 -13.11 3.90
CA ASP A 68 -5.58 -12.40 2.80
C ASP A 68 -4.91 -11.07 2.56
N LEU A 69 -4.29 -10.90 1.38
CA LEU A 69 -3.53 -9.70 1.07
C LEU A 69 -4.41 -8.49 0.85
N LEU A 70 -5.58 -8.64 0.23
CA LEU A 70 -6.47 -7.50 0.01
C LEU A 70 -7.00 -6.98 1.34
N GLY A 71 -7.43 -7.89 2.22
CA GLY A 71 -7.82 -7.54 3.58
C GLY A 71 -6.68 -6.92 4.39
N LEU A 72 -5.45 -7.41 4.20
CA LEU A 72 -4.27 -6.82 4.85
C LEU A 72 -3.99 -5.41 4.34
N GLY A 73 -4.12 -5.17 3.03
CA GLY A 73 -3.99 -3.83 2.44
C GLY A 73 -4.97 -2.84 3.06
N GLU A 74 -6.22 -3.24 3.25
CA GLU A 74 -7.23 -2.41 3.93
C GLU A 74 -6.85 -2.11 5.38
N VAL A 75 -6.38 -3.12 6.13
CA VAL A 75 -5.96 -2.97 7.53
C VAL A 75 -4.76 -2.02 7.66
N LEU A 76 -3.81 -2.10 6.73
CA LEU A 76 -2.60 -1.28 6.73
C LEU A 76 -2.76 0.07 6.02
N GLY A 77 -3.92 0.34 5.40
CA GLY A 77 -4.13 1.54 4.60
C GLY A 77 -3.23 1.61 3.37
N ARG A 78 -2.88 0.47 2.78
CA ARG A 78 -2.00 0.37 1.61
C ARG A 78 -2.74 -0.21 0.41
N PRO A 79 -2.72 0.45 -0.75
CA PRO A 79 -3.33 -0.10 -1.95
C PRO A 79 -2.57 -1.34 -2.43
N ILE A 80 -3.29 -2.29 -3.01
CA ILE A 80 -2.72 -3.51 -3.58
C ILE A 80 -3.14 -3.63 -5.03
N ALA A 81 -2.17 -3.93 -5.89
CA ALA A 81 -2.40 -4.31 -7.28
C ALA A 81 -2.07 -5.80 -7.46
N VAL A 82 -2.89 -6.51 -8.21
CA VAL A 82 -2.76 -7.94 -8.47
C VAL A 82 -2.77 -8.20 -9.98
N ASP A 83 -1.81 -8.95 -10.45
CA ASP A 83 -1.82 -9.58 -11.77
C ASP A 83 -1.81 -11.11 -11.58
N ALA A 84 -2.99 -11.70 -11.76
CA ALA A 84 -3.15 -13.14 -11.56
C ALA A 84 -2.49 -13.97 -12.69
N ALA A 85 -2.41 -13.42 -13.91
CA ALA A 85 -1.81 -14.11 -15.04
C ALA A 85 -0.30 -14.24 -14.88
N GLU A 86 0.34 -13.20 -14.35
CA GLU A 86 1.79 -13.18 -14.09
C GLU A 86 2.15 -13.64 -12.66
N ALA A 87 1.16 -14.00 -11.83
CA ALA A 87 1.34 -14.35 -10.42
C ALA A 87 2.13 -13.30 -9.64
N VAL A 88 1.76 -12.02 -9.80
CA VAL A 88 2.41 -10.88 -9.16
C VAL A 88 1.42 -10.11 -8.31
N VAL A 89 1.88 -9.67 -7.15
CA VAL A 89 1.15 -8.76 -6.25
C VAL A 89 2.07 -7.62 -5.84
N SER A 90 1.58 -6.39 -5.89
CA SER A 90 2.34 -5.23 -5.48
C SER A 90 1.63 -4.49 -4.34
N PHE A 91 2.36 -4.28 -3.25
CA PHE A 91 1.94 -3.37 -2.18
C PHE A 91 2.33 -1.94 -2.53
N GLY A 92 1.35 -1.05 -2.55
CA GLY A 92 1.57 0.38 -2.66
C GLY A 92 2.26 0.95 -1.41
N ALA A 93 2.70 2.20 -1.51
CA ALA A 93 3.27 2.90 -0.38
C ALA A 93 2.29 3.03 0.78
N GLU A 94 2.81 3.14 1.99
CA GLU A 94 1.99 3.51 3.15
C GLU A 94 1.36 4.87 2.90
N THR A 95 0.10 5.03 3.30
CA THR A 95 -0.58 6.32 3.25
C THR A 95 0.11 7.25 4.24
N ASP A 96 0.89 8.18 3.71
CA ASP A 96 1.51 9.25 4.49
C ASP A 96 0.49 10.36 4.83
N ALA A 97 0.93 11.41 5.49
CA ALA A 97 0.09 12.56 5.82
C ALA A 97 -0.56 13.18 4.57
N HIS A 98 0.13 13.19 3.43
CA HIS A 98 -0.38 13.74 2.17
C HIS A 98 -1.49 12.87 1.58
N GLY A 99 -1.38 11.55 1.67
CA GLY A 99 -2.45 10.63 1.27
C GLY A 99 -3.72 10.82 2.11
N THR A 100 -3.56 11.06 3.41
CA THR A 100 -4.68 11.36 4.31
C THR A 100 -5.33 12.71 3.99
N GLU A 101 -4.55 13.74 3.69
CA GLU A 101 -5.05 15.05 3.28
C GLU A 101 -5.87 14.95 1.98
N LEU A 102 -5.36 14.24 0.97
CA LEU A 102 -6.07 14.01 -0.29
C LEU A 102 -7.39 13.26 -0.09
N ALA A 103 -7.41 12.24 0.75
CA ALA A 103 -8.63 11.52 1.10
C ALA A 103 -9.65 12.41 1.81
N GLY A 104 -9.19 13.41 2.57
CA GLY A 104 -10.01 14.45 3.18
C GLY A 104 -10.40 15.59 2.22
N GLY A 105 -10.05 15.50 0.94
CA GLY A 105 -10.34 16.53 -0.06
C GLY A 105 -9.42 17.75 0.01
N VAL A 106 -8.28 17.64 0.70
CA VAL A 106 -7.29 18.72 0.82
C VAL A 106 -6.07 18.37 -0.03
N ALA A 107 -5.70 19.25 -0.95
CA ALA A 107 -4.47 19.08 -1.72
C ALA A 107 -3.25 19.43 -0.87
N PRO A 108 -2.24 18.53 -0.77
CA PRO A 108 -0.98 18.83 -0.11
C PRO A 108 -0.31 20.05 -0.75
N ASP A 109 0.26 20.95 0.06
CA ASP A 109 0.99 22.08 -0.47
C ASP A 109 2.37 21.67 -0.97
N PHE A 110 2.84 22.33 -2.02
CA PHE A 110 4.20 22.19 -2.52
C PHE A 110 4.68 23.50 -3.10
N THR A 111 5.98 23.69 -3.16
CA THR A 111 6.62 24.88 -3.74
C THR A 111 7.60 24.43 -4.82
N LEU A 112 7.48 25.01 -6.01
CA LEU A 112 8.36 24.73 -7.16
C LEU A 112 8.83 26.04 -7.77
N PRO A 113 10.12 26.10 -8.20
CA PRO A 113 10.64 27.22 -8.95
C PRO A 113 10.19 27.18 -10.42
N ASP A 114 9.99 28.33 -11.02
CA ASP A 114 9.89 28.48 -12.46
C ASP A 114 11.29 28.46 -13.14
N LEU A 115 11.32 28.61 -14.46
CA LEU A 115 12.58 28.61 -15.23
C LEU A 115 13.49 29.81 -14.89
N THR A 116 12.99 30.83 -14.20
CA THR A 116 13.78 31.98 -13.74
C THR A 116 14.27 31.80 -12.30
N GLY A 117 13.86 30.73 -11.62
CA GLY A 117 14.15 30.45 -10.22
C GLY A 117 13.17 31.09 -9.23
N LYS A 118 12.10 31.72 -9.70
CA LYS A 118 11.08 32.26 -8.84
C LYS A 118 10.18 31.14 -8.32
N GLU A 119 10.01 31.08 -7.00
CA GLU A 119 9.20 30.06 -6.34
C GLU A 119 7.71 30.36 -6.35
N TYR A 120 6.91 29.33 -6.56
CA TYR A 120 5.44 29.33 -6.48
C TYR A 120 4.96 28.20 -5.63
N SER A 121 4.08 28.49 -4.66
CA SER A 121 3.42 27.50 -3.83
C SER A 121 1.98 27.27 -4.31
N LEU A 122 1.49 26.03 -4.25
CA LEU A 122 0.11 25.72 -4.58
C LEU A 122 -0.87 26.54 -3.72
N SER A 123 -0.56 26.70 -2.44
CA SER A 123 -1.35 27.50 -1.50
C SER A 123 -1.52 28.97 -1.90
N SER A 124 -0.63 29.54 -2.71
CA SER A 124 -0.74 30.91 -3.22
C SER A 124 -1.91 31.10 -4.19
N PHE A 125 -2.48 30.01 -4.70
CA PHE A 125 -3.62 30.00 -5.61
C PHE A 125 -4.95 29.68 -4.91
N LYS A 126 -5.02 29.75 -3.58
CA LYS A 126 -6.28 29.56 -2.83
C LYS A 126 -7.38 30.46 -3.36
N GLY A 127 -8.59 29.88 -3.50
CA GLY A 127 -9.76 30.56 -4.09
C GLY A 127 -9.82 30.53 -5.61
N LYS A 128 -8.83 29.96 -6.27
CA LYS A 128 -8.82 29.76 -7.73
C LYS A 128 -8.96 28.28 -8.07
N LYS A 129 -9.52 27.97 -9.25
CA LYS A 129 -9.48 26.62 -9.81
C LYS A 129 -8.12 26.42 -10.46
N VAL A 130 -7.39 25.40 -10.03
CA VAL A 130 -6.05 25.06 -10.53
C VAL A 130 -6.10 23.73 -11.23
N LEU A 131 -5.61 23.67 -12.48
CA LEU A 131 -5.34 22.42 -13.20
C LEU A 131 -3.83 22.15 -13.15
N LEU A 132 -3.44 21.09 -12.47
CA LEU A 132 -2.05 20.64 -12.40
C LEU A 132 -1.81 19.58 -13.48
N ILE A 133 -0.83 19.82 -14.35
CA ILE A 133 -0.42 18.88 -15.39
C ILE A 133 1.04 18.51 -15.14
N ALA A 134 1.30 17.22 -14.95
CA ALA A 134 2.64 16.68 -14.90
C ALA A 134 2.95 15.99 -16.25
N TYR A 135 4.03 16.38 -16.90
CA TYR A 135 4.47 15.75 -18.14
C TYR A 135 6.00 15.67 -18.18
N ALA A 136 6.50 14.80 -19.02
CA ALA A 136 7.92 14.71 -19.31
C ALA A 136 8.13 14.66 -20.83
N SER A 137 9.16 15.35 -21.29
CA SER A 137 9.59 15.32 -22.69
C SER A 137 10.93 14.57 -22.77
N TRP A 138 10.90 13.30 -23.14
CA TRP A 138 12.06 12.47 -23.48
C TRP A 138 11.85 11.78 -24.81
#